data_3df5d21be53f198c622ea8d0c3b4f4ef
#
_entry.id   3df5d21be53f198c622ea8d0c3b4f4ef
#
_cell.length_a   1.000
_cell.length_b   1.000
_cell.length_c   1.000
_cell.angle_alpha   90.00
_cell.angle_beta   90.00
_cell.angle_gamma   90.00
#
_symmetry.space_group_name_H-M   'P 1'
#
loop_
_entity.id
_entity.type
_entity.pdbx_description
1 polymer ?
#
loop_
_entity_poly.entity_id
_entity_poly.type
_entity_poly.pdbx_seq_one_letter_code
_entity_poly.pdbx_strand_id
1 'polypeptide(L)'
;MDKFVIYPNNKDEKTNDNSGITICPYCPGNEKLTQPAIVSLVIKSGILQRLSDSEGNIVKDWSVRVFNSNKPIIVPQSSTLYTEKPLYSEPAYGYHQILVATPFHDQSFSQISVDQWCNVLLVLQDRIRWLYTQKKVTYVSVYINNGNQCGSTSDHSHIDIVTFSEIPPFIESKAILSHKFVNENGNCPSCIAISTELDGPRQILATDYFIAFCPWASIYS
;
A
#
# COMPACT_ATOMS: atom_id res chain seq x y z
N MET A 1 -20.23 -0.45 -16.25
CA MET A 1 -19.07 -0.23 -15.36
C MET A 1 -18.39 -1.57 -15.23
N ASP A 2 -17.27 -1.73 -15.91
CA ASP A 2 -16.53 -2.98 -15.89
C ASP A 2 -15.90 -3.19 -14.51
N LYS A 3 -16.07 -4.37 -13.97
CA LYS A 3 -15.49 -4.75 -12.68
C LYS A 3 -14.45 -5.83 -12.93
N PHE A 4 -13.24 -5.62 -12.46
CA PHE A 4 -12.24 -6.66 -12.39
C PHE A 4 -12.32 -7.34 -11.03
N VAL A 5 -12.24 -8.65 -11.03
CA VAL A 5 -12.17 -9.46 -9.82
C VAL A 5 -10.87 -10.24 -9.86
N ILE A 6 -10.06 -10.07 -8.83
CA ILE A 6 -8.81 -10.82 -8.66
C ILE A 6 -9.09 -12.02 -7.76
N TYR A 7 -8.85 -13.21 -8.29
CA TYR A 7 -8.91 -14.44 -7.52
C TYR A 7 -7.50 -14.86 -7.12
N PRO A 8 -7.15 -14.82 -5.83
CA PRO A 8 -5.86 -15.34 -5.39
C PRO A 8 -5.83 -16.86 -5.58
N ASN A 9 -4.75 -17.39 -6.12
CA ASN A 9 -4.56 -18.84 -6.33
C ASN A 9 -4.30 -19.63 -5.03
N ASN A 10 -4.19 -18.96 -3.90
CA ASN A 10 -3.94 -19.62 -2.63
C ASN A 10 -5.24 -20.18 -2.08
N LYS A 11 -5.36 -21.50 -2.10
CA LYS A 11 -6.29 -22.18 -1.20
C LYS A 11 -5.85 -21.84 0.21
N ASP A 12 -6.75 -21.23 0.99
CA ASP A 12 -6.55 -21.02 2.42
C ASP A 12 -6.34 -22.37 3.09
N GLU A 13 -5.12 -22.80 3.22
CA GLU A 13 -4.76 -23.74 4.27
C GLU A 13 -4.90 -22.97 5.58
N LYS A 14 -6.07 -23.15 6.22
CA LYS A 14 -6.23 -22.81 7.63
C LYS A 14 -5.20 -23.64 8.38
N THR A 15 -4.04 -23.07 8.64
CA THR A 15 -3.12 -23.59 9.63
C THR A 15 -3.78 -23.41 10.99
N ASN A 16 -4.53 -24.43 11.40
CA ASN A 16 -4.95 -24.59 12.78
C ASN A 16 -3.69 -24.96 13.58
N ASP A 17 -2.84 -23.99 13.87
CA ASP A 17 -1.84 -24.14 14.91
C ASP A 17 -2.52 -23.91 16.25
N ASN A 18 -2.76 -25.02 16.94
CA ASN A 18 -3.28 -25.10 18.31
C ASN A 18 -2.26 -24.64 19.40
N SER A 19 -1.25 -23.84 19.04
CA SER A 19 -0.34 -23.20 20.00
C SER A 19 -0.78 -21.75 20.21
N GLY A 20 -1.33 -21.46 21.38
CA GLY A 20 -1.95 -20.18 21.76
C GLY A 20 -0.99 -18.96 21.84
N ILE A 21 0.14 -18.96 21.12
CA ILE A 21 1.04 -17.82 20.96
C ILE A 21 1.27 -17.64 19.47
N THR A 22 0.57 -16.69 18.87
CA THR A 22 0.78 -16.33 17.47
C THR A 22 2.02 -15.46 17.37
N ILE A 23 3.13 -16.02 16.88
CA ILE A 23 4.38 -15.28 16.66
C ILE A 23 4.15 -14.34 15.49
N CYS A 24 4.28 -13.02 15.72
CA CYS A 24 4.17 -12.02 14.66
C CYS A 24 5.39 -12.07 13.74
N PRO A 25 5.21 -12.30 12.41
CA PRO A 25 6.34 -12.38 11.47
C PRO A 25 6.98 -11.02 11.19
N TYR A 26 6.31 -9.92 11.56
CA TYR A 26 6.78 -8.55 11.30
C TYR A 26 7.60 -7.97 12.45
N CYS A 27 7.68 -8.64 13.58
CA CYS A 27 8.50 -8.20 14.71
C CYS A 27 10.00 -8.40 14.45
N PRO A 28 10.86 -7.49 14.95
CA PRO A 28 12.30 -7.72 14.99
C PRO A 28 12.65 -9.05 15.65
N GLY A 29 13.61 -9.77 15.07
CA GLY A 29 13.99 -11.12 15.47
C GLY A 29 13.26 -12.24 14.73
N ASN A 30 12.15 -11.93 14.06
CA ASN A 30 11.35 -12.87 13.30
C ASN A 30 11.51 -12.70 11.77
N GLU A 31 12.54 -12.00 11.31
CA GLU A 31 12.76 -11.68 9.90
C GLU A 31 12.79 -12.90 9.00
N LYS A 32 13.17 -14.05 9.54
CA LYS A 32 13.19 -15.35 8.83
C LYS A 32 11.79 -15.88 8.46
N LEU A 33 10.75 -15.37 9.11
CA LEU A 33 9.35 -15.76 8.84
C LEU A 33 8.74 -15.00 7.67
N THR A 34 9.46 -14.01 7.14
CA THR A 34 9.05 -13.24 5.95
C THR A 34 9.99 -13.51 4.78
N GLN A 35 9.62 -13.06 3.58
CA GLN A 35 10.56 -13.01 2.47
C GLN A 35 11.74 -12.08 2.80
N PRO A 36 12.91 -12.27 2.17
CA PRO A 36 14.05 -11.38 2.34
C PRO A 36 13.68 -9.92 2.10
N ALA A 37 14.18 -9.02 2.93
CA ALA A 37 13.91 -7.60 2.77
C ALA A 37 14.54 -7.07 1.49
N ILE A 38 13.71 -6.42 0.69
CA ILE A 38 14.11 -5.67 -0.50
C ILE A 38 14.78 -4.36 -0.07
N VAL A 39 14.21 -3.73 0.96
CA VAL A 39 14.72 -2.50 1.58
C VAL A 39 14.49 -2.58 3.08
N SER A 40 15.53 -2.31 3.83
CA SER A 40 15.50 -2.04 5.27
C SER A 40 16.13 -0.68 5.51
N LEU A 41 15.40 0.23 6.14
CA LEU A 41 15.93 1.51 6.58
C LEU A 41 16.53 1.34 7.97
N VAL A 42 17.82 1.62 8.11
CA VAL A 42 18.55 1.54 9.37
C VAL A 42 19.10 2.91 9.73
N ILE A 43 19.01 3.29 10.99
CA ILE A 43 19.57 4.55 11.49
C ILE A 43 20.81 4.22 12.30
N LYS A 44 22.01 4.52 11.77
CA LYS A 44 23.28 4.34 12.48
C LYS A 44 23.95 5.68 12.70
N SER A 45 24.20 6.02 13.97
CA SER A 45 24.83 7.30 14.35
C SER A 45 24.15 8.52 13.71
N GLY A 46 22.82 8.53 13.63
CA GLY A 46 22.04 9.59 13.02
C GLY A 46 22.01 9.58 11.48
N ILE A 47 22.67 8.63 10.84
CA ILE A 47 22.71 8.50 9.38
C ILE A 47 21.72 7.45 8.93
N LEU A 48 20.84 7.81 8.01
CA LEU A 48 19.91 6.89 7.36
C LEU A 48 20.64 6.05 6.32
N GLN A 49 20.58 4.73 6.47
CA GLN A 49 21.14 3.77 5.53
C GLN A 49 20.04 2.87 4.96
N ARG A 50 20.06 2.66 3.66
CA ARG A 50 19.19 1.71 2.97
C ARG A 50 19.97 0.45 2.69
N LEU A 51 19.52 -0.65 3.26
CA LEU A 51 20.15 -1.96 3.14
C LEU A 51 19.10 -2.95 2.60
N SER A 52 19.56 -4.08 2.09
CA SER A 52 18.71 -5.21 1.69
C SER A 52 19.25 -6.48 2.31
N ASP A 53 18.37 -7.46 2.53
CA ASP A 53 18.81 -8.78 2.94
C ASP A 53 19.58 -9.45 1.78
N SER A 54 20.58 -10.21 2.12
CA SER A 54 21.35 -11.04 1.19
C SER A 54 21.49 -12.45 1.74
N GLU A 55 21.97 -13.37 0.93
CA GLU A 55 22.17 -14.76 1.32
C GLU A 55 23.06 -14.86 2.58
N GLY A 56 22.50 -15.41 3.65
CA GLY A 56 23.18 -15.54 4.94
C GLY A 56 23.25 -14.26 5.79
N ASN A 57 22.81 -13.10 5.29
CA ASN A 57 22.86 -11.84 6.03
C ASN A 57 21.50 -11.14 6.04
N ILE A 58 20.86 -11.17 7.19
CA ILE A 58 19.58 -10.50 7.45
C ILE A 58 19.85 -9.18 8.16
N VAL A 59 19.31 -8.08 7.61
CA VAL A 59 19.44 -6.76 8.21
C VAL A 59 18.62 -6.69 9.50
N LYS A 60 19.29 -6.32 10.59
CA LYS A 60 18.71 -6.10 11.91
C LYS A 60 18.68 -4.61 12.24
N ASP A 61 18.02 -4.28 13.36
CA ASP A 61 17.92 -2.90 13.86
C ASP A 61 17.31 -1.94 12.83
N TRP A 62 16.40 -2.45 12.00
CA TRP A 62 15.69 -1.68 11.01
C TRP A 62 14.60 -0.80 11.65
N SER A 63 14.39 0.36 11.08
CA SER A 63 13.30 1.28 11.43
C SER A 63 12.07 1.08 10.52
N VAL A 64 12.29 0.81 9.22
CA VAL A 64 11.28 0.46 8.24
C VAL A 64 11.79 -0.73 7.43
N ARG A 65 10.93 -1.69 7.10
CA ARG A 65 11.30 -2.89 6.35
C ARG A 65 10.30 -3.18 5.25
N VAL A 66 10.80 -3.47 4.04
CA VAL A 66 9.97 -3.82 2.88
C VAL A 66 10.38 -5.18 2.32
N PHE A 67 9.42 -6.04 2.06
CA PHE A 67 9.63 -7.37 1.48
C PHE A 67 8.42 -7.78 0.63
N ASN A 68 8.58 -8.79 -0.23
CA ASN A 68 7.45 -9.35 -0.97
C ASN A 68 6.52 -10.10 -0.02
N SER A 69 5.21 -9.96 -0.22
CA SER A 69 4.22 -10.67 0.60
C SER A 69 4.44 -12.19 0.55
N ASN A 70 4.34 -12.87 1.69
CA ASN A 70 4.35 -14.34 1.76
C ASN A 70 3.08 -14.96 1.13
N LYS A 71 1.97 -14.20 1.12
CA LYS A 71 0.70 -14.58 0.51
C LYS A 71 0.29 -13.52 -0.52
N PRO A 72 1.00 -13.42 -1.65
CA PRO A 72 0.73 -12.38 -2.63
C PRO A 72 -0.62 -12.63 -3.32
N ILE A 73 -1.42 -11.57 -3.46
CA ILE A 73 -2.65 -11.62 -4.27
C ILE A 73 -2.34 -11.52 -5.77
N ILE A 74 -1.14 -11.09 -6.13
CA ILE A 74 -0.67 -10.90 -7.49
C ILE A 74 0.83 -11.17 -7.55
N VAL A 75 1.30 -11.80 -8.63
CA VAL A 75 2.71 -12.18 -8.79
C VAL A 75 3.26 -11.76 -10.16
N PRO A 76 4.56 -11.48 -10.28
CA PRO A 76 5.17 -11.09 -11.55
C PRO A 76 5.48 -12.31 -12.46
N GLN A 77 4.58 -13.28 -12.48
CA GLN A 77 4.69 -14.47 -13.31
C GLN A 77 3.45 -14.58 -14.17
N SER A 78 3.65 -14.89 -15.46
CA SER A 78 2.53 -15.17 -16.35
C SER A 78 2.09 -16.62 -16.16
N SER A 79 0.85 -16.81 -15.70
CA SER A 79 0.17 -18.10 -15.82
C SER A 79 -0.46 -18.24 -17.21
N THR A 80 -0.88 -19.44 -17.57
CA THR A 80 -1.59 -19.69 -18.85
C THR A 80 -2.89 -18.91 -18.90
N LEU A 81 -3.14 -18.25 -20.04
CA LEU A 81 -4.42 -17.62 -20.35
C LEU A 81 -5.50 -18.71 -20.39
N TYR A 82 -6.56 -18.51 -19.65
CA TYR A 82 -7.75 -19.31 -19.73
C TYR A 82 -8.92 -18.44 -20.22
N THR A 83 -9.41 -18.74 -21.42
CA THR A 83 -10.55 -18.02 -21.99
C THR A 83 -11.64 -19.01 -22.39
N GLU A 84 -12.74 -19.03 -21.64
CA GLU A 84 -13.98 -19.66 -22.06
C GLU A 84 -15.03 -18.59 -22.37
N LYS A 85 -15.53 -18.58 -23.58
CA LYS A 85 -16.64 -17.66 -23.92
C LYS A 85 -17.90 -18.07 -23.15
N PRO A 86 -18.63 -17.13 -22.51
CA PRO A 86 -18.48 -15.67 -22.57
C PRO A 86 -17.53 -15.10 -21.49
N LEU A 87 -16.86 -15.92 -20.72
CA LEU A 87 -15.96 -15.49 -19.62
C LEU A 87 -14.58 -15.21 -20.18
N TYR A 88 -14.02 -14.09 -19.76
CA TYR A 88 -12.65 -13.70 -20.07
C TYR A 88 -11.84 -13.65 -18.78
N SER A 89 -10.69 -14.30 -18.75
CA SER A 89 -9.74 -14.23 -17.66
C SER A 89 -8.32 -14.19 -18.20
N GLU A 90 -7.49 -13.40 -17.56
CA GLU A 90 -6.07 -13.32 -17.83
C GLU A 90 -5.27 -13.39 -16.54
N PRO A 91 -3.97 -13.78 -16.62
CA PRO A 91 -3.11 -13.77 -15.44
C PRO A 91 -2.96 -12.35 -14.89
N ALA A 92 -3.29 -12.18 -13.64
CA ALA A 92 -3.02 -10.94 -12.93
C ALA A 92 -1.51 -10.81 -12.69
N TYR A 93 -0.87 -9.91 -13.47
CA TYR A 93 0.57 -9.65 -13.38
C TYR A 93 0.84 -8.44 -12.50
N GLY A 94 1.75 -8.59 -11.52
CA GLY A 94 2.14 -7.49 -10.66
C GLY A 94 2.98 -7.91 -9.47
N TYR A 95 3.14 -7.00 -8.54
CA TYR A 95 3.91 -7.18 -7.32
C TYR A 95 3.01 -6.91 -6.12
N HIS A 96 3.16 -7.69 -5.07
CA HIS A 96 2.57 -7.44 -3.77
C HIS A 96 3.67 -7.37 -2.72
N GLN A 97 3.90 -6.18 -2.18
CA GLN A 97 4.93 -5.91 -1.19
C GLN A 97 4.28 -5.44 0.11
N ILE A 98 4.91 -5.77 1.22
CA ILE A 98 4.55 -5.32 2.56
C ILE A 98 5.62 -4.37 3.05
N LEU A 99 5.21 -3.19 3.52
CA LEU A 99 6.05 -2.23 4.21
C LEU A 99 5.66 -2.23 5.69
N VAL A 100 6.55 -2.70 6.55
CA VAL A 100 6.39 -2.62 8.01
C VAL A 100 6.82 -1.23 8.46
N ALA A 101 5.88 -0.48 9.06
CA ALA A 101 6.04 0.95 9.32
C ALA A 101 6.83 1.28 10.60
N THR A 102 6.98 0.33 11.50
CA THR A 102 7.65 0.47 12.79
C THR A 102 8.18 -0.87 13.27
N PRO A 103 9.27 -0.94 14.03
CA PRO A 103 9.72 -2.18 14.66
C PRO A 103 8.87 -2.59 15.87
N PHE A 104 8.01 -1.72 16.40
CA PHE A 104 7.23 -1.97 17.61
C PHE A 104 5.87 -2.59 17.28
N HIS A 105 5.61 -3.77 17.82
CA HIS A 105 4.39 -4.53 17.53
C HIS A 105 3.11 -3.79 17.88
N ASP A 106 3.06 -3.23 19.09
CA ASP A 106 1.84 -2.62 19.65
C ASP A 106 1.67 -1.15 19.26
N GLN A 107 2.54 -0.61 18.41
CA GLN A 107 2.47 0.77 17.97
C GLN A 107 1.50 0.93 16.80
N SER A 108 0.35 1.52 17.07
CA SER A 108 -0.63 1.85 16.03
C SER A 108 -0.15 3.01 15.14
N PHE A 109 -0.75 3.14 13.95
CA PHE A 109 -0.41 4.23 13.01
C PHE A 109 -0.55 5.63 13.61
N SER A 110 -1.50 5.84 14.54
CA SER A 110 -1.69 7.12 15.22
C SER A 110 -0.61 7.44 16.28
N GLN A 111 0.15 6.44 16.71
CA GLN A 111 1.22 6.59 17.69
C GLN A 111 2.62 6.71 17.04
N ILE A 112 2.71 6.49 15.74
CA ILE A 112 3.96 6.65 14.99
C ILE A 112 4.34 8.13 15.00
N SER A 113 5.59 8.44 15.37
CA SER A 113 6.11 9.81 15.38
C SER A 113 6.20 10.39 13.98
N VAL A 114 6.21 11.73 13.89
CA VAL A 114 6.35 12.43 12.60
C VAL A 114 7.65 12.03 11.89
N ASP A 115 8.77 11.92 12.62
CA ASP A 115 10.06 11.52 12.05
C ASP A 115 10.00 10.08 11.48
N GLN A 116 9.34 9.17 12.20
CA GLN A 116 9.15 7.82 11.70
C GLN A 116 8.22 7.78 10.48
N TRP A 117 7.17 8.59 10.45
CA TRP A 117 6.33 8.76 9.26
C TRP A 117 7.14 9.32 8.07
N CYS A 118 8.04 10.28 8.28
CA CYS A 118 8.95 10.74 7.23
C CYS A 118 9.79 9.59 6.67
N ASN A 119 10.32 8.72 7.53
CA ASN A 119 11.08 7.54 7.13
C ASN A 119 10.23 6.56 6.30
N VAL A 120 9.01 6.29 6.75
CA VAL A 120 8.03 5.44 6.04
C VAL A 120 7.73 6.01 4.66
N LEU A 121 7.42 7.29 4.57
CA LEU A 121 7.07 7.96 3.30
C LEU A 121 8.25 8.04 2.33
N LEU A 122 9.47 8.23 2.82
CA LEU A 122 10.69 8.19 2.00
C LEU A 122 10.88 6.81 1.36
N VAL A 123 10.76 5.75 2.15
CA VAL A 123 10.87 4.37 1.65
C VAL A 123 9.74 4.04 0.70
N LEU A 124 8.51 4.45 1.03
CA LEU A 124 7.34 4.22 0.18
C LEU A 124 7.49 4.92 -1.17
N GLN A 125 7.93 6.19 -1.20
CA GLN A 125 8.17 6.94 -2.43
C GLN A 125 9.20 6.25 -3.33
N ASP A 126 10.30 5.77 -2.76
CA ASP A 126 11.33 5.04 -3.51
C ASP A 126 10.77 3.74 -4.10
N ARG A 127 9.96 3.01 -3.31
CA ARG A 127 9.34 1.76 -3.80
C ARG A 127 8.36 2.02 -4.92
N ILE A 128 7.51 3.03 -4.80
CA ILE A 128 6.57 3.43 -5.85
C ILE A 128 7.33 3.78 -7.13
N ARG A 129 8.37 4.61 -7.05
CA ARG A 129 9.19 4.99 -8.20
C ARG A 129 9.80 3.78 -8.87
N TRP A 130 10.40 2.86 -8.10
CA TRP A 130 10.97 1.64 -8.64
C TRP A 130 9.90 0.74 -9.28
N LEU A 131 8.76 0.57 -8.66
CA LEU A 131 7.66 -0.26 -9.18
C LEU A 131 7.16 0.26 -10.53
N TYR A 132 7.07 1.57 -10.73
CA TYR A 132 6.71 2.14 -12.03
C TYR A 132 7.77 1.93 -13.12
N THR A 133 9.00 1.56 -12.80
CA THR A 133 10.01 1.16 -13.81
C THR A 133 9.85 -0.29 -14.26
N GLN A 134 9.02 -1.07 -13.58
CA GLN A 134 8.85 -2.49 -13.90
C GLN A 134 7.91 -2.67 -15.11
N LYS A 135 8.22 -3.67 -15.94
CA LYS A 135 7.38 -4.00 -17.11
C LYS A 135 5.97 -4.36 -16.65
N LYS A 136 4.98 -3.95 -17.42
CA LYS A 136 3.55 -4.22 -17.18
C LYS A 136 2.99 -3.65 -15.86
N VAL A 137 3.68 -2.74 -15.20
CA VAL A 137 3.11 -1.99 -14.08
C VAL A 137 2.57 -0.68 -14.61
N THR A 138 1.25 -0.54 -14.58
CA THR A 138 0.54 0.67 -14.99
C THR A 138 0.01 1.45 -13.80
N TYR A 139 -0.33 0.75 -12.71
CA TYR A 139 -0.86 1.36 -11.49
C TYR A 139 -0.25 0.75 -10.25
N VAL A 140 0.09 1.60 -9.28
CA VAL A 140 0.56 1.21 -7.94
C VAL A 140 -0.49 1.65 -6.93
N SER A 141 -1.10 0.68 -6.25
CA SER A 141 -2.03 0.90 -5.15
C SER A 141 -1.31 0.76 -3.82
N VAL A 142 -1.51 1.72 -2.95
CA VAL A 142 -0.99 1.72 -1.57
C VAL A 142 -2.17 1.84 -0.63
N TYR A 143 -2.30 0.91 0.30
CA TYR A 143 -3.40 0.94 1.25
C TYR A 143 -2.98 0.42 2.62
N ILE A 144 -3.72 0.84 3.62
CA ILE A 144 -3.58 0.44 5.02
C ILE A 144 -4.89 -0.21 5.45
N ASN A 145 -4.82 -1.46 5.87
CA ASN A 145 -5.91 -2.14 6.56
C ASN A 145 -5.58 -2.14 8.05
N ASN A 146 -6.31 -1.38 8.84
CA ASN A 146 -6.08 -1.28 10.28
C ASN A 146 -7.17 -2.02 11.04
N GLY A 147 -6.77 -3.08 11.73
CA GLY A 147 -7.67 -3.97 12.49
C GLY A 147 -8.30 -5.09 11.65
N ASN A 148 -8.68 -6.17 12.33
CA ASN A 148 -9.21 -7.40 11.71
C ASN A 148 -10.51 -7.16 10.92
N GLN A 149 -11.36 -6.22 11.36
CA GLN A 149 -12.62 -5.90 10.68
C GLN A 149 -12.38 -5.22 9.31
N CYS A 150 -11.23 -4.58 9.13
CA CYS A 150 -10.82 -3.96 7.87
C CYS A 150 -10.01 -4.92 6.98
N GLY A 151 -9.87 -6.20 7.36
CA GLY A 151 -9.14 -7.19 6.58
C GLY A 151 -7.61 -7.16 6.80
N SER A 152 -7.13 -6.56 7.89
CA SER A 152 -5.71 -6.65 8.25
C SER A 152 -5.32 -8.09 8.53
N THR A 153 -4.18 -8.52 7.99
CA THR A 153 -3.63 -9.86 8.19
C THR A 153 -2.71 -9.94 9.41
N SER A 154 -2.38 -8.82 10.03
CA SER A 154 -1.52 -8.71 11.21
C SER A 154 -1.90 -7.46 12.01
N ASP A 155 -1.80 -7.54 13.34
CA ASP A 155 -1.98 -6.39 14.22
C ASP A 155 -0.76 -5.43 14.19
N HIS A 156 0.39 -5.89 13.69
CA HIS A 156 1.57 -5.06 13.48
C HIS A 156 1.34 -4.07 12.36
N SER A 157 1.58 -2.77 12.60
CA SER A 157 1.35 -1.69 11.63
C SER A 157 2.13 -1.87 10.35
N HIS A 158 1.42 -2.14 9.24
CA HIS A 158 2.00 -2.37 7.93
C HIS A 158 1.17 -1.73 6.82
N ILE A 159 1.80 -1.51 5.70
CA ILE A 159 1.24 -0.92 4.48
C ILE A 159 1.38 -1.93 3.35
N ASP A 160 0.29 -2.20 2.65
CA ASP A 160 0.30 -3.02 1.45
C ASP A 160 0.59 -2.16 0.23
N ILE A 161 1.48 -2.64 -0.64
CA ILE A 161 1.82 -2.04 -1.91
C ILE A 161 1.55 -3.07 -2.99
N VAL A 162 0.51 -2.85 -3.78
CA VAL A 162 0.07 -3.78 -4.83
C VAL A 162 0.11 -3.07 -6.17
N THR A 163 0.62 -3.75 -7.20
CA THR A 163 0.66 -3.19 -8.54
C THR A 163 -0.27 -3.92 -9.49
N PHE A 164 -0.71 -3.22 -10.51
CA PHE A 164 -1.59 -3.75 -11.54
C PHE A 164 -1.07 -3.40 -12.92
N SER A 165 -1.34 -4.26 -13.90
CA SER A 165 -1.07 -4.03 -15.32
C SER A 165 -2.05 -3.04 -15.96
N GLU A 166 -3.17 -2.79 -15.31
CA GLU A 166 -4.22 -1.88 -15.75
C GLU A 166 -4.61 -0.89 -14.66
N ILE A 167 -5.11 0.26 -15.07
CA ILE A 167 -5.64 1.25 -14.14
C ILE A 167 -7.00 0.76 -13.62
N PRO A 168 -7.26 0.73 -12.30
CA PRO A 168 -8.56 0.38 -11.77
C PRO A 168 -9.67 1.24 -12.36
N PRO A 169 -10.81 0.65 -12.80
CA PRO A 169 -11.87 1.38 -13.51
C PRO A 169 -12.42 2.60 -12.76
N PHE A 170 -12.45 2.53 -11.43
CA PHE A 170 -12.87 3.69 -10.62
C PHE A 170 -11.90 4.88 -10.74
N ILE A 171 -10.59 4.61 -10.75
CA ILE A 171 -9.55 5.64 -10.89
C ILE A 171 -9.58 6.22 -12.30
N GLU A 172 -9.71 5.37 -13.31
CA GLU A 172 -9.82 5.79 -14.71
C GLU A 172 -11.05 6.67 -14.93
N SER A 173 -12.22 6.24 -14.46
CA SER A 173 -13.46 7.03 -14.54
C SER A 173 -13.32 8.38 -13.86
N LYS A 174 -12.70 8.44 -12.68
CA LYS A 174 -12.42 9.69 -11.97
C LYS A 174 -11.50 10.62 -12.76
N ALA A 175 -10.47 10.07 -13.39
CA ALA A 175 -9.55 10.85 -14.24
C ALA A 175 -10.25 11.41 -15.46
N ILE A 176 -11.07 10.61 -16.17
CA ILE A 176 -11.87 11.03 -17.33
C ILE A 176 -12.83 12.15 -16.96
N LEU A 177 -13.58 12.00 -15.86
CA LEU A 177 -14.54 13.02 -15.40
C LEU A 177 -13.82 14.31 -15.00
N SER A 178 -12.67 14.22 -14.32
CA SER A 178 -11.89 15.40 -13.96
C SER A 178 -11.35 16.12 -15.18
N HIS A 179 -10.86 15.39 -16.20
CA HIS A 179 -10.38 15.97 -17.44
C HIS A 179 -11.52 16.66 -18.22
N LYS A 180 -12.69 16.00 -18.31
CA LYS A 180 -13.88 16.59 -18.92
C LYS A 180 -14.27 17.89 -18.23
N PHE A 181 -14.32 17.90 -16.89
CA PHE A 181 -14.65 19.09 -16.11
C PHE A 181 -13.67 20.24 -16.38
N VAL A 182 -12.35 19.96 -16.44
CA VAL A 182 -11.33 20.98 -16.75
C VAL A 182 -11.56 21.58 -18.15
N ASN A 183 -11.86 20.75 -19.14
CA ASN A 183 -12.10 21.20 -20.51
C ASN A 183 -13.36 22.09 -20.62
N GLU A 184 -14.40 21.79 -19.86
CA GLU A 184 -15.67 22.55 -19.89
C GLU A 184 -15.62 23.83 -19.05
N ASN A 185 -14.85 23.84 -17.93
CA ASN A 185 -14.91 24.93 -16.95
C ASN A 185 -13.58 25.70 -16.80
N GLY A 186 -12.50 25.25 -17.44
CA GLY A 186 -11.18 25.87 -17.35
C GLY A 186 -10.46 25.72 -16.00
N ASN A 187 -11.06 25.02 -15.03
CA ASN A 187 -10.55 24.89 -13.65
C ASN A 187 -10.52 23.44 -13.16
N CYS A 188 -9.54 23.12 -12.35
CA CYS A 188 -9.45 21.80 -11.71
C CYS A 188 -10.55 21.61 -10.66
N PRO A 189 -11.36 20.53 -10.71
CA PRO A 189 -12.44 20.29 -9.74
C PRO A 189 -11.93 20.14 -8.30
N SER A 190 -10.74 19.57 -8.10
CA SER A 190 -10.14 19.49 -6.78
C SER A 190 -9.73 20.87 -6.24
N CYS A 191 -9.19 21.74 -7.09
CA CYS A 191 -8.84 23.11 -6.70
C CYS A 191 -10.10 23.92 -6.35
N ILE A 192 -11.19 23.74 -7.06
CA ILE A 192 -12.49 24.40 -6.73
C ILE A 192 -12.98 23.89 -5.38
N ALA A 193 -12.97 22.58 -5.14
CA ALA A 193 -13.37 22.01 -3.86
C ALA A 193 -12.54 22.59 -2.70
N ILE A 194 -11.20 22.63 -2.86
CA ILE A 194 -10.30 23.21 -1.86
C ILE A 194 -10.64 24.68 -1.57
N SER A 195 -10.76 25.51 -2.63
CA SER A 195 -11.07 26.94 -2.47
C SER A 195 -12.45 27.20 -1.85
N THR A 196 -13.41 26.29 -2.07
CA THR A 196 -14.75 26.37 -1.47
C THR A 196 -14.75 25.98 0.00
N GLU A 197 -13.92 25.04 0.39
CA GLU A 197 -13.85 24.53 1.77
C GLU A 197 -12.87 25.30 2.66
N LEU A 198 -11.94 26.05 2.05
CA LEU A 198 -10.98 26.87 2.79
C LEU A 198 -11.72 27.95 3.59
N ASP A 199 -11.40 28.05 4.87
CA ASP A 199 -12.04 28.93 5.86
C ASP A 199 -13.54 28.69 6.03
N GLY A 200 -14.04 27.58 5.50
CA GLY A 200 -15.45 27.17 5.59
C GLY A 200 -15.76 26.31 6.82
N PRO A 201 -17.06 26.07 7.11
CA PRO A 201 -17.50 25.35 8.30
C PRO A 201 -17.15 23.85 8.30
N ARG A 202 -16.67 23.31 7.19
CA ARG A 202 -16.26 21.89 7.06
C ARG A 202 -14.75 21.70 7.09
N GLN A 203 -13.97 22.79 7.18
CA GLN A 203 -12.53 22.72 7.34
C GLN A 203 -12.18 22.19 8.74
N ILE A 204 -11.28 21.20 8.80
CA ILE A 204 -10.71 20.66 10.03
C ILE A 204 -9.35 21.29 10.31
N LEU A 205 -8.49 21.33 9.28
CA LEU A 205 -7.13 21.84 9.35
C LEU A 205 -6.72 22.38 7.99
N ALA A 206 -5.99 23.50 7.98
CA ALA A 206 -5.28 23.97 6.81
C ALA A 206 -3.84 24.34 7.18
N THR A 207 -2.92 24.05 6.27
CA THR A 207 -1.50 24.42 6.31
C THR A 207 -1.12 24.97 4.94
N ASP A 208 0.12 25.43 4.78
CA ASP A 208 0.62 25.90 3.48
C ASP A 208 0.60 24.82 2.39
N TYR A 209 0.54 23.53 2.76
CA TYR A 209 0.66 22.41 1.84
C TYR A 209 -0.55 21.48 1.83
N PHE A 210 -1.38 21.46 2.88
CA PHE A 210 -2.46 20.51 3.06
C PHE A 210 -3.71 21.17 3.63
N ILE A 211 -4.86 20.68 3.18
CA ILE A 211 -6.16 20.95 3.79
C ILE A 211 -6.84 19.64 4.15
N ALA A 212 -7.42 19.57 5.36
CA ALA A 212 -8.31 18.51 5.77
C ALA A 212 -9.70 19.09 5.99
N PHE A 213 -10.71 18.49 5.39
CA PHE A 213 -12.09 18.92 5.49
C PHE A 213 -13.08 17.74 5.36
N CYS A 214 -14.28 17.91 5.89
CA CYS A 214 -15.39 17.01 5.66
C CYS A 214 -16.08 17.37 4.33
N PRO A 215 -16.08 16.50 3.31
CA PRO A 215 -16.65 16.85 2.01
C PRO A 215 -18.17 17.02 2.12
N TRP A 216 -18.75 17.94 1.33
CA TRP A 216 -20.19 18.17 1.26
C TRP A 216 -20.99 16.90 0.95
N ALA A 217 -20.51 16.10 0.01
CA ALA A 217 -21.10 14.82 -0.35
C ALA A 217 -20.16 13.69 0.07
N SER A 218 -20.21 13.31 1.34
CA SER A 218 -19.44 12.17 1.84
C SER A 218 -19.98 10.86 1.27
N ILE A 219 -19.09 9.99 0.80
CA ILE A 219 -19.40 8.62 0.38
C ILE A 219 -19.50 7.70 1.59
N TYR A 220 -18.86 8.07 2.68
CA TYR A 220 -18.80 7.31 3.93
C TYR A 220 -19.50 8.11 5.05
N SER A 221 -20.27 7.44 5.85
CA SER A 221 -20.93 7.98 7.05
C SER A 221 -20.01 7.95 8.26
#